data_7b2b84b938830b1d93df5b76d9e8aadc
#
_entry.id   7b2b84b938830b1d93df5b76d9e8aadc
#
_cell.length_a   1.000
_cell.length_b   1.000
_cell.length_c   1.000
_cell.angle_alpha   90.00
_cell.angle_beta   90.00
_cell.angle_gamma   90.00
#
_symmetry.space_group_name_H-M   'P 1'
#
loop_
_entity.id
_entity.type
_entity.pdbx_description
1 polymer ?
#
loop_
_entity_poly.entity_id
_entity_poly.type
_entity_poly.pdbx_seq_one_letter_code
_entity_poly.pdbx_strand_id
1 'polypeptide(L)'
;MFWEGDRLMEQWKDFKEGAWCNEINVSDFIKKNYVAYDGDESFLSGPTEKTKRVLKVYEDMCKEEVKKHVIDIDVDHPAGINAFEPGYISEDDDVIVGLQTDKLGKRSIVPKGGIKMVYQELEAYGYKMNEALENFIKGTNLVKTHNDGVFDAYTSEIRKARHNKLLTGLPDAYGRGRIIGDYRRIALYGIDYLMEQKKSDWDNMKITVMDDETIRLREEISMQYKALKEIKDMAARYGFDISLPAKNAKEAVQWTYFGYLAAIKEDNGAAMSLGRVDAFFDIYFERDFKNGTLTEEEAQEIIDHFVIKLRAARHLRTPDYDELFSGDPTWVTCSLGGVTTEGKSMVNKTSFRIVHTLENLESAPEPNMTILWAQNLPEAWKKYCAKVSIATDSIQYENDDVMRPSMGDDYAIACCVSAMRVGKDMQFFGARCNLAKTLLYAINGGVDEVKRELVIPGFPKMTDEVLDYDKVKDAYFKMMHEVARIYSDAMNIIHYMHDKYAYEAGQMALHDTYVNRLMAYGVAGFSVAVDSLSAIKYAKVKPIRDEDGITVDFEIEGDFPKYGNDDDRVDEIGKEILDVFYLSLIHISEPTR
;
A
#
# COMPACT_ATOMS: atom_id res chain seq x y z
N MET A 1 -15.98 -35.12 13.93
CA MET A 1 -15.14 -33.99 13.60
C MET A 1 -14.84 -33.22 14.89
N PHE A 2 -14.10 -33.86 15.79
CA PHE A 2 -13.57 -33.27 17.03
C PHE A 2 -12.06 -33.12 16.83
N TRP A 3 -11.68 -32.19 16.00
CA TRP A 3 -10.27 -31.95 15.70
C TRP A 3 -9.87 -30.57 16.21
N GLU A 4 -8.92 -30.53 17.12
CA GLU A 4 -8.16 -29.37 17.57
C GLU A 4 -8.85 -28.25 18.37
N GLY A 5 -10.14 -28.27 18.59
CA GLY A 5 -10.78 -27.27 19.47
C GLY A 5 -10.07 -27.13 20.82
N ASP A 6 -9.68 -28.24 21.44
CA ASP A 6 -8.97 -28.23 22.73
C ASP A 6 -7.56 -27.63 22.67
N ARG A 7 -6.85 -27.79 21.53
CA ARG A 7 -5.51 -27.20 21.34
C ARG A 7 -5.55 -25.70 21.05
N LEU A 8 -6.53 -25.23 20.28
CA LEU A 8 -6.77 -23.80 20.07
C LEU A 8 -7.15 -23.12 21.38
N MET A 9 -8.06 -23.73 22.16
CA MET A 9 -8.52 -23.22 23.45
C MET A 9 -7.36 -23.08 24.46
N GLU A 10 -6.36 -23.95 24.43
CA GLU A 10 -5.19 -23.82 25.31
C GLU A 10 -4.36 -22.56 25.00
N GLN A 11 -4.18 -22.21 23.73
CA GLN A 11 -3.44 -21.01 23.33
C GLN A 11 -4.21 -19.71 23.61
N TRP A 12 -5.54 -19.79 23.70
CA TRP A 12 -6.42 -18.64 23.91
C TRP A 12 -6.87 -18.45 25.36
N LYS A 13 -6.53 -19.37 26.26
CA LYS A 13 -7.05 -19.43 27.65
C LYS A 13 -6.90 -18.12 28.44
N ASP A 14 -5.89 -17.33 28.14
CA ASP A 14 -5.58 -16.07 28.84
C ASP A 14 -6.22 -14.83 28.19
N PHE A 15 -6.96 -15.02 27.11
CA PHE A 15 -7.67 -13.96 26.40
C PHE A 15 -9.16 -13.97 26.73
N LYS A 16 -9.77 -12.78 26.64
CA LYS A 16 -11.22 -12.65 26.81
C LYS A 16 -11.93 -13.16 25.57
N GLU A 17 -12.89 -14.04 25.77
CA GLU A 17 -13.69 -14.63 24.71
C GLU A 17 -14.53 -13.57 23.97
N GLY A 18 -14.85 -13.85 22.72
CA GLY A 18 -15.67 -13.03 21.84
C GLY A 18 -16.09 -13.77 20.58
N ALA A 19 -16.65 -13.07 19.62
CA ALA A 19 -17.02 -13.64 18.31
C ALA A 19 -15.80 -14.26 17.61
N TRP A 20 -14.62 -13.70 17.83
CA TRP A 20 -13.35 -14.17 17.29
C TRP A 20 -13.01 -15.63 17.62
N CYS A 21 -13.58 -16.20 18.68
CA CYS A 21 -13.39 -17.61 19.02
C CYS A 21 -14.11 -18.56 18.05
N ASN A 22 -15.13 -18.09 17.34
CA ASN A 22 -16.00 -18.91 16.51
C ASN A 22 -15.91 -18.56 15.01
N GLU A 23 -15.33 -17.43 14.68
CA GLU A 23 -15.16 -16.92 13.31
C GLU A 23 -13.86 -16.12 13.18
N ILE A 24 -13.36 -15.94 11.98
CA ILE A 24 -12.20 -15.09 11.74
C ILE A 24 -12.60 -13.62 11.95
N ASN A 25 -12.26 -13.07 13.13
CA ASN A 25 -12.61 -11.71 13.52
C ASN A 25 -11.54 -11.09 14.44
N VAL A 26 -10.44 -10.70 13.86
CA VAL A 26 -9.32 -10.06 14.58
C VAL A 26 -9.75 -8.75 15.24
N SER A 27 -10.66 -8.01 14.60
CA SER A 27 -11.19 -6.76 15.17
C SER A 27 -11.90 -6.98 16.51
N ASP A 28 -12.74 -8.05 16.62
CA ASP A 28 -13.38 -8.39 17.89
C ASP A 28 -12.35 -8.86 18.93
N PHE A 29 -11.34 -9.62 18.54
CA PHE A 29 -10.24 -10.00 19.42
C PHE A 29 -9.55 -8.76 20.02
N ILE A 30 -9.20 -7.79 19.19
CA ILE A 30 -8.59 -6.54 19.64
C ILE A 30 -9.53 -5.80 20.58
N LYS A 31 -10.78 -5.58 20.19
CA LYS A 31 -11.78 -4.88 21.01
C LYS A 31 -11.95 -5.47 22.41
N LYS A 32 -11.90 -6.80 22.52
CA LYS A 32 -12.09 -7.50 23.80
C LYS A 32 -10.85 -7.46 24.68
N ASN A 33 -9.67 -7.44 24.11
CA ASN A 33 -8.43 -7.75 24.81
C ASN A 33 -7.44 -6.59 24.94
N TYR A 34 -7.52 -5.54 24.11
CA TYR A 34 -6.56 -4.45 24.18
C TYR A 34 -6.62 -3.70 25.53
N VAL A 35 -5.47 -3.16 25.92
CA VAL A 35 -5.31 -2.33 27.13
C VAL A 35 -4.90 -0.93 26.68
N ALA A 36 -5.76 0.05 26.93
CA ALA A 36 -5.42 1.44 26.65
C ALA A 36 -4.34 1.93 27.62
N TYR A 37 -3.41 2.75 27.13
CA TYR A 37 -2.34 3.35 27.91
C TYR A 37 -2.38 4.88 27.77
N ASP A 38 -2.42 5.57 28.93
CA ASP A 38 -2.46 7.03 29.06
C ASP A 38 -1.21 7.62 29.76
N GLY A 39 -0.21 6.78 30.05
CA GLY A 39 1.10 7.16 30.60
C GLY A 39 2.02 7.79 29.54
N ASP A 40 3.27 7.97 29.96
CA ASP A 40 4.33 8.57 29.13
C ASP A 40 5.36 7.55 28.63
N GLU A 41 6.40 8.04 27.96
CA GLU A 41 7.48 7.26 27.36
C GLU A 41 8.55 6.73 28.34
N SER A 42 8.40 6.93 29.64
CA SER A 42 9.45 6.63 30.64
C SER A 42 9.82 5.15 30.77
N PHE A 43 8.97 4.24 30.27
CA PHE A 43 9.21 2.78 30.28
C PHE A 43 10.06 2.31 29.08
N LEU A 44 10.25 3.14 28.05
CA LEU A 44 10.95 2.74 26.83
C LEU A 44 12.42 2.42 27.08
N SER A 45 12.92 1.39 26.40
CA SER A 45 14.31 0.96 26.44
C SER A 45 15.06 1.37 25.18
N GLY A 46 16.35 1.64 25.31
CA GLY A 46 17.25 1.86 24.17
C GLY A 46 17.50 0.56 23.37
N PRO A 47 18.18 0.66 22.21
CA PRO A 47 18.48 -0.49 21.37
C PRO A 47 19.45 -1.45 22.07
N THR A 48 19.18 -2.75 22.00
CA THR A 48 20.09 -3.78 22.51
C THR A 48 21.38 -3.85 21.69
N GLU A 49 22.37 -4.56 22.20
CA GLU A 49 23.62 -4.79 21.45
C GLU A 49 23.35 -5.64 20.18
N LYS A 50 22.37 -6.54 20.18
CA LYS A 50 21.95 -7.26 18.98
C LYS A 50 21.34 -6.31 17.96
N THR A 51 20.39 -5.47 18.39
CA THR A 51 19.79 -4.44 17.55
C THR A 51 20.87 -3.56 16.87
N LYS A 52 21.86 -3.10 17.62
CA LYS A 52 22.96 -2.27 17.09
C LYS A 52 23.80 -3.01 16.04
N ARG A 53 24.10 -4.31 16.27
CA ARG A 53 24.87 -5.10 15.29
C ARG A 53 24.08 -5.33 14.01
N VAL A 54 22.81 -5.73 14.11
CA VAL A 54 21.93 -5.96 12.95
C VAL A 54 21.71 -4.67 12.17
N LEU A 55 21.46 -3.55 12.88
CA LEU A 55 21.35 -2.22 12.27
C LEU A 55 22.61 -1.84 11.50
N LYS A 56 23.80 -2.08 12.07
CA LYS A 56 25.07 -1.79 11.42
C LYS A 56 25.25 -2.54 10.10
N VAL A 57 24.87 -3.83 10.05
CA VAL A 57 24.91 -4.63 8.80
C VAL A 57 23.98 -4.05 7.76
N TYR A 58 22.76 -3.66 8.17
CA TYR A 58 21.78 -3.02 7.29
C TYR A 58 22.28 -1.67 6.74
N GLU A 59 22.81 -0.80 7.60
CA GLU A 59 23.38 0.51 7.18
C GLU A 59 24.55 0.37 6.21
N ASP A 60 25.43 -0.62 6.45
CA ASP A 60 26.57 -0.86 5.57
C ASP A 60 26.10 -1.33 4.18
N MET A 61 25.03 -2.13 4.11
CA MET A 61 24.35 -2.48 2.87
C MET A 61 23.79 -1.23 2.18
N CYS A 62 23.07 -0.36 2.90
CA CYS A 62 22.53 0.89 2.32
C CYS A 62 23.63 1.81 1.77
N LYS A 63 24.79 1.93 2.48
CA LYS A 63 25.94 2.70 1.99
C LYS A 63 26.54 2.13 0.70
N GLU A 64 26.44 0.82 0.52
CA GLU A 64 26.85 0.17 -0.72
C GLU A 64 25.84 0.42 -1.85
N GLU A 65 24.55 0.36 -1.55
CA GLU A 65 23.48 0.70 -2.51
C GLU A 65 23.60 2.14 -3.03
N VAL A 66 23.88 3.11 -2.17
CA VAL A 66 24.12 4.51 -2.59
C VAL A 66 25.24 4.62 -3.63
N LYS A 67 26.24 3.74 -3.59
CA LYS A 67 27.36 3.75 -4.53
C LYS A 67 27.10 2.98 -5.81
N LYS A 68 26.34 1.88 -5.72
CA LYS A 68 26.16 0.91 -6.80
C LYS A 68 24.74 0.87 -7.38
N HIS A 69 23.78 1.55 -6.75
CA HIS A 69 22.34 1.51 -6.96
C HIS A 69 21.76 0.13 -6.63
N VAL A 70 21.99 -0.87 -7.45
CA VAL A 70 21.61 -2.26 -7.19
C VAL A 70 22.87 -3.06 -6.89
N ILE A 71 22.91 -3.70 -5.70
CA ILE A 71 24.08 -4.46 -5.26
C ILE A 71 24.08 -5.86 -5.88
N ASP A 72 22.92 -6.51 -5.92
CA ASP A 72 22.80 -7.90 -6.35
C ASP A 72 21.40 -8.20 -6.91
N ILE A 73 21.34 -9.01 -7.95
CA ILE A 73 20.09 -9.50 -8.56
C ILE A 73 20.22 -11.01 -8.72
N ASP A 74 19.23 -11.78 -8.25
CA ASP A 74 19.17 -13.20 -8.55
C ASP A 74 18.72 -13.42 -9.99
N VAL A 75 19.65 -13.83 -10.83
CA VAL A 75 19.43 -14.09 -12.25
C VAL A 75 19.21 -15.58 -12.56
N ASP A 76 19.27 -16.42 -11.53
CA ASP A 76 19.21 -17.88 -11.66
C ASP A 76 17.86 -18.46 -11.25
N HIS A 77 17.13 -17.79 -10.33
CA HIS A 77 15.89 -18.28 -9.76
C HIS A 77 14.74 -17.28 -9.91
N PRO A 78 13.53 -17.73 -10.28
CA PRO A 78 12.36 -16.88 -10.25
C PRO A 78 11.92 -16.59 -8.80
N ALA A 79 11.32 -15.44 -8.55
CA ALA A 79 10.71 -15.13 -7.27
C ALA A 79 9.56 -16.10 -6.95
N GLY A 80 9.35 -16.35 -5.67
CA GLY A 80 8.30 -17.20 -5.15
C GLY A 80 8.49 -17.42 -3.65
N ILE A 81 7.45 -17.83 -2.96
CA ILE A 81 7.44 -17.97 -1.49
C ILE A 81 8.59 -18.89 -1.03
N ASN A 82 8.84 -19.97 -1.74
CA ASN A 82 9.87 -20.96 -1.42
C ASN A 82 11.03 -21.00 -2.42
N ALA A 83 11.23 -19.95 -3.21
CA ALA A 83 12.23 -19.93 -4.27
C ALA A 83 13.68 -19.91 -3.76
N PHE A 84 13.89 -19.32 -2.58
CA PHE A 84 15.21 -19.10 -2.00
C PHE A 84 15.41 -19.92 -0.74
N GLU A 85 16.66 -20.19 -0.39
CA GLU A 85 17.01 -20.66 0.94
C GLU A 85 16.70 -19.57 1.99
N PRO A 86 16.50 -19.92 3.28
CA PRO A 86 16.26 -18.95 4.33
C PRO A 86 17.36 -17.90 4.41
N GLY A 87 16.95 -16.61 4.31
CA GLY A 87 17.86 -15.47 4.36
C GLY A 87 17.82 -14.78 5.72
N TYR A 88 18.96 -14.26 6.15
CA TYR A 88 19.15 -13.56 7.42
C TYR A 88 19.93 -12.26 7.19
N ILE A 89 19.73 -11.25 8.03
CA ILE A 89 20.63 -10.11 8.13
C ILE A 89 21.88 -10.56 8.91
N SER A 90 21.65 -11.25 10.03
CA SER A 90 22.67 -11.92 10.85
C SER A 90 22.04 -13.17 11.47
N GLU A 91 22.50 -14.35 11.10
CA GLU A 91 21.91 -15.62 11.56
C GLU A 91 21.93 -15.75 13.09
N ASP A 92 23.00 -15.25 13.73
CA ASP A 92 23.19 -15.33 15.19
C ASP A 92 22.41 -14.24 15.97
N ASP A 93 22.17 -13.08 15.33
CA ASP A 93 21.61 -11.90 16.01
C ASP A 93 20.16 -11.60 15.64
N ASP A 94 19.62 -12.17 14.55
CA ASP A 94 18.25 -11.94 14.12
C ASP A 94 17.24 -12.43 15.16
N VAL A 95 16.53 -11.51 15.79
CA VAL A 95 15.41 -11.84 16.70
C VAL A 95 14.16 -12.18 15.92
N ILE A 96 13.89 -11.45 14.84
CA ILE A 96 12.88 -11.76 13.83
C ILE A 96 13.60 -12.19 12.56
N VAL A 97 13.33 -13.38 12.08
CA VAL A 97 14.02 -13.97 10.94
C VAL A 97 13.23 -13.85 9.65
N GLY A 98 13.94 -13.90 8.53
CA GLY A 98 13.42 -13.94 7.16
C GLY A 98 13.84 -12.73 6.34
N LEU A 99 14.25 -13.01 5.10
CA LEU A 99 14.48 -12.03 4.05
C LEU A 99 13.68 -12.42 2.81
N GLN A 100 13.47 -11.47 1.94
CA GLN A 100 12.80 -11.67 0.65
C GLN A 100 13.55 -12.66 -0.24
N THR A 101 14.89 -12.67 -0.17
CA THR A 101 15.77 -13.63 -0.80
C THR A 101 16.68 -14.28 0.25
N ASP A 102 17.64 -15.08 -0.18
CA ASP A 102 18.65 -15.70 0.69
C ASP A 102 19.70 -14.71 1.22
N LYS A 103 19.73 -13.47 0.69
CA LYS A 103 20.75 -12.48 1.03
C LYS A 103 20.19 -11.07 1.11
N LEU A 104 20.66 -10.30 2.09
CA LEU A 104 20.33 -8.88 2.26
C LEU A 104 20.73 -8.07 1.01
N GLY A 105 19.83 -7.23 0.52
CA GLY A 105 20.07 -6.35 -0.63
C GLY A 105 20.00 -7.04 -2.00
N LYS A 106 19.77 -8.35 -2.05
CA LYS A 106 19.58 -9.08 -3.32
C LYS A 106 18.14 -8.97 -3.81
N ARG A 107 17.93 -8.56 -5.05
CA ARG A 107 16.62 -8.48 -5.72
C ARG A 107 16.28 -9.81 -6.36
N SER A 108 14.99 -10.09 -6.46
CA SER A 108 14.45 -11.26 -7.15
C SER A 108 13.67 -10.87 -8.40
N ILE A 109 13.62 -11.76 -9.38
CA ILE A 109 12.86 -11.58 -10.62
C ILE A 109 11.49 -12.24 -10.45
N VAL A 110 10.41 -11.45 -10.53
CA VAL A 110 9.02 -11.93 -10.45
C VAL A 110 8.55 -12.32 -11.86
N PRO A 111 8.26 -13.61 -12.12
CA PRO A 111 7.99 -14.09 -13.49
C PRO A 111 6.66 -13.58 -14.07
N LYS A 112 5.65 -13.34 -13.22
CA LYS A 112 4.27 -13.12 -13.65
C LYS A 112 3.92 -11.66 -13.89
N GLY A 113 4.41 -10.72 -13.12
CA GLY A 113 4.09 -9.31 -13.24
C GLY A 113 5.30 -8.49 -13.69
N GLY A 114 5.14 -7.61 -14.66
CA GLY A 114 6.18 -6.67 -15.02
C GLY A 114 7.43 -7.23 -15.71
N ILE A 115 7.43 -8.48 -16.17
CA ILE A 115 8.64 -9.13 -16.72
C ILE A 115 9.29 -8.38 -17.89
N LYS A 116 8.53 -7.63 -18.68
CA LYS A 116 9.11 -6.80 -19.74
C LYS A 116 9.99 -5.68 -19.20
N MET A 117 9.63 -5.13 -18.06
CA MET A 117 10.42 -4.11 -17.38
C MET A 117 11.70 -4.71 -16.82
N VAL A 118 11.65 -5.96 -16.32
CA VAL A 118 12.82 -6.68 -15.79
C VAL A 118 13.96 -6.78 -16.80
N TYR A 119 13.67 -6.97 -18.08
CA TYR A 119 14.73 -6.98 -19.10
C TYR A 119 15.44 -5.62 -19.21
N GLN A 120 14.71 -4.51 -19.13
CA GLN A 120 15.27 -3.16 -19.13
C GLN A 120 16.09 -2.90 -17.86
N GLU A 121 15.59 -3.35 -16.72
CA GLU A 121 16.25 -3.24 -15.41
C GLU A 121 17.57 -4.04 -15.41
N LEU A 122 17.55 -5.28 -15.86
CA LEU A 122 18.77 -6.10 -15.97
C LEU A 122 19.81 -5.45 -16.88
N GLU A 123 19.40 -4.94 -18.04
CA GLU A 123 20.29 -4.23 -18.95
C GLU A 123 20.87 -2.99 -18.30
N ALA A 124 20.04 -2.18 -17.64
CA ALA A 124 20.44 -0.95 -16.97
C ALA A 124 21.46 -1.18 -15.85
N TYR A 125 21.33 -2.27 -15.11
CA TYR A 125 22.24 -2.64 -14.01
C TYR A 125 23.37 -3.59 -14.43
N GLY A 126 23.47 -3.94 -15.72
CA GLY A 126 24.55 -4.77 -16.25
C GLY A 126 24.41 -6.27 -15.95
N TYR A 127 23.21 -6.73 -15.65
CA TYR A 127 22.91 -8.16 -15.44
C TYR A 127 22.32 -8.81 -16.68
N LYS A 128 22.46 -10.12 -16.76
CA LYS A 128 21.82 -10.94 -17.78
C LYS A 128 21.16 -12.14 -17.10
N MET A 129 19.89 -12.37 -17.43
CA MET A 129 19.16 -13.52 -16.92
C MET A 129 19.81 -14.84 -17.35
N ASN A 130 19.84 -15.81 -16.46
CA ASN A 130 20.25 -17.17 -16.76
C ASN A 130 19.30 -17.77 -17.80
N GLU A 131 19.83 -18.54 -18.75
CA GLU A 131 19.05 -19.15 -19.82
C GLU A 131 17.96 -20.10 -19.29
N ALA A 132 18.23 -20.83 -18.22
CA ALA A 132 17.24 -21.73 -17.60
C ALA A 132 16.08 -20.94 -17.00
N LEU A 133 16.35 -19.82 -16.31
CA LEU A 133 15.32 -18.93 -15.79
C LEU A 133 14.53 -18.25 -16.91
N GLU A 134 15.21 -17.79 -17.97
CA GLU A 134 14.55 -17.19 -19.13
C GLU A 134 13.59 -18.17 -19.81
N ASN A 135 14.02 -19.42 -19.99
CA ASN A 135 13.19 -20.50 -20.56
C ASN A 135 12.03 -20.87 -19.64
N PHE A 136 12.25 -20.91 -18.33
CA PHE A 136 11.18 -21.11 -17.35
C PHE A 136 10.12 -20.00 -17.43
N ILE A 137 10.54 -18.73 -17.45
CA ILE A 137 9.64 -17.57 -17.54
C ILE A 137 8.85 -17.60 -18.86
N LYS A 138 9.53 -17.87 -20.00
CA LYS A 138 8.87 -18.01 -21.30
C LYS A 138 7.88 -19.16 -21.32
N GLY A 139 8.22 -20.29 -20.70
CA GLY A 139 7.34 -21.45 -20.56
C GLY A 139 6.15 -21.21 -19.64
N THR A 140 6.33 -20.44 -18.57
CA THR A 140 5.29 -20.12 -17.59
C THR A 140 4.31 -19.07 -18.13
N ASN A 141 4.78 -18.13 -18.96
CA ASN A 141 4.01 -17.06 -19.58
C ASN A 141 3.51 -17.45 -20.99
N LEU A 142 2.98 -18.65 -21.13
CA LEU A 142 2.53 -19.22 -22.40
C LEU A 142 1.51 -18.37 -23.16
N VAL A 143 0.79 -17.48 -22.47
CA VAL A 143 -0.25 -16.65 -23.08
C VAL A 143 0.16 -15.18 -23.06
N LYS A 144 0.23 -14.57 -21.87
CA LYS A 144 0.53 -13.14 -21.69
C LYS A 144 0.99 -12.86 -20.27
N THR A 145 1.84 -11.85 -20.10
CA THR A 145 2.05 -11.22 -18.82
C THR A 145 0.91 -10.21 -18.56
N HIS A 146 0.78 -9.74 -17.34
CA HIS A 146 -0.15 -8.65 -17.02
C HIS A 146 0.16 -7.40 -17.87
N ASN A 147 1.42 -7.04 -18.08
CA ASN A 147 1.81 -5.93 -18.95
C ASN A 147 1.33 -6.13 -20.40
N ASP A 148 1.52 -7.32 -20.97
CA ASP A 148 1.03 -7.63 -22.32
C ASP A 148 -0.47 -7.40 -22.42
N GLY A 149 -1.23 -7.93 -21.44
CA GLY A 149 -2.68 -7.77 -21.40
C GLY A 149 -3.10 -6.32 -21.35
N VAL A 150 -2.50 -5.53 -20.46
CA VAL A 150 -2.79 -4.10 -20.32
C VAL A 150 -2.50 -3.34 -21.60
N PHE A 151 -1.29 -3.47 -22.14
CA PHE A 151 -0.89 -2.72 -23.32
C PHE A 151 -1.58 -3.17 -24.60
N ASP A 152 -2.01 -4.42 -24.70
CA ASP A 152 -2.83 -4.87 -25.82
C ASP A 152 -4.27 -4.32 -25.76
N ALA A 153 -4.80 -4.12 -24.56
CA ALA A 153 -6.16 -3.61 -24.37
C ALA A 153 -6.25 -2.07 -24.35
N TYR A 154 -5.15 -1.37 -24.14
CA TYR A 154 -5.14 0.09 -24.12
C TYR A 154 -5.58 0.68 -25.47
N THR A 155 -6.58 1.59 -25.39
CA THR A 155 -6.97 2.40 -26.56
C THR A 155 -5.90 3.44 -26.90
N SER A 156 -6.01 4.03 -28.09
CA SER A 156 -5.13 5.15 -28.49
C SER A 156 -5.27 6.36 -27.57
N GLU A 157 -6.48 6.62 -27.05
CA GLU A 157 -6.75 7.72 -26.12
C GLU A 157 -6.01 7.51 -24.79
N ILE A 158 -6.11 6.30 -24.21
CA ILE A 158 -5.40 5.97 -22.97
C ILE A 158 -3.88 6.09 -23.16
N ARG A 159 -3.35 5.59 -24.30
CA ARG A 159 -1.93 5.70 -24.60
C ARG A 159 -1.46 7.16 -24.70
N LYS A 160 -2.26 8.02 -25.36
CA LYS A 160 -1.97 9.46 -25.44
C LYS A 160 -2.05 10.12 -24.07
N ALA A 161 -3.10 9.85 -23.28
CA ALA A 161 -3.25 10.41 -21.94
C ALA A 161 -2.06 10.03 -21.02
N ARG A 162 -1.59 8.78 -21.10
CA ARG A 162 -0.41 8.29 -20.39
C ARG A 162 0.88 8.99 -20.89
N HIS A 163 1.10 8.99 -22.22
CA HIS A 163 2.31 9.56 -22.82
C HIS A 163 2.47 11.06 -22.52
N ASN A 164 1.37 11.79 -22.51
CA ASN A 164 1.35 13.23 -22.25
C ASN A 164 1.21 13.59 -20.76
N LYS A 165 1.33 12.63 -19.85
CA LYS A 165 1.28 12.87 -18.40
C LYS A 165 -0.06 13.46 -17.91
N LEU A 166 -1.14 13.29 -18.67
CA LEU A 166 -2.50 13.60 -18.21
C LEU A 166 -2.94 12.59 -17.15
N LEU A 167 -2.63 11.29 -17.37
CA LEU A 167 -2.67 10.24 -16.36
C LEU A 167 -1.24 9.84 -15.99
N THR A 168 -0.92 9.85 -14.70
CA THR A 168 0.42 9.54 -14.19
C THR A 168 0.39 8.47 -13.11
N GLY A 169 1.48 7.68 -13.01
CA GLY A 169 1.61 6.64 -11.99
C GLY A 169 0.64 5.47 -12.18
N LEU A 170 0.22 5.19 -13.42
CA LEU A 170 -0.60 4.02 -13.73
C LEU A 170 0.17 2.74 -13.35
N PRO A 171 -0.43 1.81 -12.56
CA PRO A 171 0.22 0.56 -12.18
C PRO A 171 0.12 -0.47 -13.32
N ASP A 172 0.53 -0.07 -14.49
CA ASP A 172 0.45 -0.86 -15.73
C ASP A 172 1.71 -1.66 -16.04
N ALA A 173 2.82 -1.39 -15.34
CA ALA A 173 4.11 -2.00 -15.59
C ALA A 173 4.68 -2.81 -14.42
N TYR A 174 4.13 -2.67 -13.22
CA TYR A 174 4.60 -3.37 -12.01
C TYR A 174 3.45 -4.04 -11.26
N GLY A 175 3.75 -4.80 -10.19
CA GLY A 175 2.75 -5.49 -9.40
C GLY A 175 1.76 -4.53 -8.74
N ARG A 176 0.56 -5.02 -8.48
CA ARG A 176 -0.48 -4.29 -7.78
C ARG A 176 -0.09 -4.13 -6.32
N GLY A 177 -0.18 -2.93 -5.81
CA GLY A 177 -0.03 -2.63 -4.39
C GLY A 177 -1.35 -2.21 -3.76
N ARG A 178 -1.26 -1.64 -2.54
CA ARG A 178 -2.39 -1.16 -1.74
C ARG A 178 -3.41 -2.22 -1.40
N ILE A 179 -2.92 -3.41 -1.12
CA ILE A 179 -3.67 -4.47 -0.49
C ILE A 179 -3.06 -4.64 0.90
N ILE A 180 -3.89 -4.62 1.94
CA ILE A 180 -3.45 -4.91 3.30
C ILE A 180 -4.01 -6.27 3.70
N GLY A 181 -3.21 -7.32 3.57
CA GLY A 181 -3.55 -8.63 4.11
C GLY A 181 -3.67 -8.57 5.63
N ASP A 182 -4.62 -9.30 6.19
CA ASP A 182 -4.69 -9.43 7.65
C ASP A 182 -3.68 -10.49 8.12
N TYR A 183 -2.40 -10.12 8.10
CA TYR A 183 -1.27 -10.98 8.47
C TYR A 183 -1.36 -11.46 9.93
N ARG A 184 -2.11 -10.76 10.79
CA ARG A 184 -2.38 -11.10 12.18
C ARG A 184 -3.18 -12.41 12.31
N ARG A 185 -3.92 -12.81 11.27
CA ARG A 185 -4.69 -14.07 11.24
C ARG A 185 -3.83 -15.28 11.48
N ILE A 186 -2.60 -15.31 10.92
CA ILE A 186 -1.67 -16.43 11.13
C ILE A 186 -1.30 -16.55 12.61
N ALA A 187 -1.00 -15.42 13.26
CA ALA A 187 -0.65 -15.40 14.67
C ALA A 187 -1.82 -15.81 15.59
N LEU A 188 -3.05 -15.37 15.25
CA LEU A 188 -4.22 -15.62 16.10
C LEU A 188 -4.82 -17.03 15.93
N TYR A 189 -4.86 -17.54 14.70
CA TYR A 189 -5.57 -18.79 14.38
C TYR A 189 -4.66 -19.97 14.03
N GLY A 190 -3.42 -19.68 13.59
CA GLY A 190 -2.55 -20.68 12.96
C GLY A 190 -2.94 -20.97 11.52
N ILE A 191 -1.96 -21.45 10.74
CA ILE A 191 -2.13 -21.62 9.29
C ILE A 191 -3.11 -22.76 8.95
N ASP A 192 -3.15 -23.82 9.77
CA ASP A 192 -3.99 -24.99 9.49
C ASP A 192 -5.48 -24.64 9.62
N TYR A 193 -5.84 -23.83 10.61
CA TYR A 193 -7.20 -23.30 10.73
C TYR A 193 -7.59 -22.45 9.51
N LEU A 194 -6.71 -21.58 9.06
CA LEU A 194 -6.97 -20.73 7.88
C LEU A 194 -7.14 -21.56 6.60
N MET A 195 -6.34 -22.62 6.44
CA MET A 195 -6.48 -23.56 5.33
C MET A 195 -7.82 -24.30 5.37
N GLU A 196 -8.25 -24.73 6.54
CA GLU A 196 -9.53 -25.41 6.71
C GLU A 196 -10.71 -24.47 6.44
N GLN A 197 -10.63 -23.21 6.86
CA GLN A 197 -11.64 -22.20 6.53
C GLN A 197 -11.74 -21.97 5.02
N LYS A 198 -10.64 -21.81 4.31
CA LYS A 198 -10.65 -21.64 2.84
C LYS A 198 -11.22 -22.87 2.14
N LYS A 199 -10.92 -24.06 2.63
CA LYS A 199 -11.52 -25.29 2.12
C LYS A 199 -13.02 -25.33 2.37
N SER A 200 -13.46 -24.97 3.58
CA SER A 200 -14.87 -24.88 3.93
C SER A 200 -15.62 -23.86 3.06
N ASP A 201 -15.02 -22.70 2.82
CA ASP A 201 -15.60 -21.67 1.95
C ASP A 201 -15.77 -22.19 0.51
N TRP A 202 -14.78 -22.94 0.00
CA TRP A 202 -14.84 -23.58 -1.31
C TRP A 202 -15.91 -24.67 -1.40
N ASP A 203 -16.00 -25.53 -0.39
CA ASP A 203 -16.96 -26.64 -0.32
C ASP A 203 -18.41 -26.16 -0.14
N ASN A 204 -18.61 -25.12 0.65
CA ASN A 204 -19.95 -24.61 1.03
C ASN A 204 -20.42 -23.42 0.20
N MET A 205 -19.66 -23.03 -0.84
CA MET A 205 -20.06 -21.93 -1.72
C MET A 205 -21.43 -22.21 -2.36
N LYS A 206 -22.38 -21.30 -2.13
CA LYS A 206 -23.71 -21.39 -2.75
C LYS A 206 -23.62 -21.08 -4.24
N ILE A 207 -23.69 -22.12 -5.05
CA ILE A 207 -23.62 -22.02 -6.51
C ILE A 207 -25.03 -22.13 -7.07
N THR A 208 -25.54 -21.03 -7.61
CA THR A 208 -26.80 -21.03 -8.35
C THR A 208 -26.56 -21.25 -9.84
N VAL A 209 -25.52 -20.60 -10.37
CA VAL A 209 -25.03 -20.72 -11.75
C VAL A 209 -23.51 -20.66 -11.72
N MET A 210 -22.85 -21.42 -12.58
CA MET A 210 -21.40 -21.33 -12.83
C MET A 210 -21.14 -20.23 -13.86
N ASP A 211 -21.36 -18.99 -13.47
CA ASP A 211 -20.96 -17.81 -14.22
C ASP A 211 -19.45 -17.53 -14.06
N ASP A 212 -18.94 -16.55 -14.78
CA ASP A 212 -17.52 -16.21 -14.79
C ASP A 212 -17.02 -15.69 -13.42
N GLU A 213 -17.86 -15.02 -12.65
CA GLU A 213 -17.52 -14.57 -11.30
C GLU A 213 -17.38 -15.75 -10.32
N THR A 214 -18.35 -16.67 -10.36
CA THR A 214 -18.33 -17.89 -9.53
C THR A 214 -17.13 -18.77 -9.88
N ILE A 215 -16.85 -18.97 -11.17
CA ILE A 215 -15.71 -19.75 -11.63
C ILE A 215 -14.40 -19.14 -11.12
N ARG A 216 -14.25 -17.82 -11.28
CA ARG A 216 -13.05 -17.12 -10.83
C ARG A 216 -12.88 -17.19 -9.31
N LEU A 217 -13.91 -16.89 -8.53
CA LEU A 217 -13.83 -16.94 -7.07
C LEU A 217 -13.42 -18.33 -6.58
N ARG A 218 -13.92 -19.40 -7.21
CA ARG A 218 -13.52 -20.77 -6.89
C ARG A 218 -12.05 -21.04 -7.22
N GLU A 219 -11.57 -20.54 -8.35
CA GLU A 219 -10.16 -20.62 -8.74
C GLU A 219 -9.28 -19.83 -7.74
N GLU A 220 -9.65 -18.60 -7.40
CA GLU A 220 -8.94 -17.76 -6.43
C GLU A 220 -8.84 -18.44 -5.05
N ILE A 221 -9.93 -19.02 -4.51
CA ILE A 221 -9.89 -19.75 -3.23
C ILE A 221 -8.95 -20.95 -3.31
N SER A 222 -8.97 -21.68 -4.43
CA SER A 222 -8.04 -22.81 -4.64
C SER A 222 -6.58 -22.35 -4.66
N MET A 223 -6.28 -21.19 -5.26
CA MET A 223 -4.94 -20.59 -5.26
C MET A 223 -4.55 -20.12 -3.86
N GLN A 224 -5.46 -19.47 -3.14
CA GLN A 224 -5.26 -19.03 -1.76
C GLN A 224 -4.92 -20.20 -0.83
N TYR A 225 -5.64 -21.32 -0.94
CA TYR A 225 -5.37 -22.54 -0.16
C TYR A 225 -3.94 -23.07 -0.41
N LYS A 226 -3.49 -23.09 -1.67
CA LYS A 226 -2.15 -23.51 -2.02
C LYS A 226 -1.09 -22.55 -1.48
N ALA A 227 -1.34 -21.25 -1.55
CA ALA A 227 -0.44 -20.24 -1.02
C ALA A 227 -0.29 -20.33 0.51
N LEU A 228 -1.38 -20.60 1.26
CA LEU A 228 -1.29 -20.87 2.71
C LEU A 228 -0.37 -22.07 3.02
N LYS A 229 -0.44 -23.13 2.20
CA LYS A 229 0.47 -24.26 2.34
C LYS A 229 1.93 -23.85 2.09
N GLU A 230 2.18 -23.03 1.07
CA GLU A 230 3.53 -22.53 0.77
C GLU A 230 4.07 -21.64 1.91
N ILE A 231 3.21 -20.83 2.55
CA ILE A 231 3.58 -20.04 3.74
C ILE A 231 3.98 -20.95 4.91
N LYS A 232 3.22 -22.04 5.13
CA LYS A 232 3.56 -23.06 6.15
C LYS A 232 4.91 -23.69 5.87
N ASP A 233 5.14 -24.11 4.64
CA ASP A 233 6.40 -24.73 4.21
C ASP A 233 7.58 -23.74 4.35
N MET A 234 7.37 -22.46 4.02
CA MET A 234 8.38 -21.40 4.21
C MET A 234 8.76 -21.27 5.70
N ALA A 235 7.78 -21.15 6.60
CA ALA A 235 8.05 -21.02 8.03
C ALA A 235 8.80 -22.24 8.60
N ALA A 236 8.44 -23.45 8.14
CA ALA A 236 9.12 -24.69 8.53
C ALA A 236 10.61 -24.70 8.12
N ARG A 237 10.97 -24.10 6.99
CA ARG A 237 12.37 -23.97 6.55
C ARG A 237 13.20 -23.05 7.45
N TYR A 238 12.56 -22.09 8.15
CA TYR A 238 13.17 -21.29 9.21
C TYR A 238 13.14 -21.98 10.59
N GLY A 239 12.63 -23.21 10.66
CA GLY A 239 12.52 -23.98 11.90
C GLY A 239 11.28 -23.67 12.75
N PHE A 240 10.28 -23.00 12.20
CA PHE A 240 9.06 -22.63 12.92
C PHE A 240 7.84 -23.45 12.46
N ASP A 241 7.04 -23.89 13.42
CA ASP A 241 5.75 -24.51 13.16
C ASP A 241 4.63 -23.51 13.42
N ILE A 242 4.06 -22.97 12.35
CA ILE A 242 2.95 -22.01 12.38
C ILE A 242 1.57 -22.68 12.22
N SER A 243 1.48 -23.99 12.40
CA SER A 243 0.23 -24.75 12.29
C SER A 243 -0.82 -24.27 13.28
N LEU A 244 -0.38 -23.87 14.49
CA LEU A 244 -1.20 -23.43 15.60
C LEU A 244 -1.02 -21.93 15.88
N PRO A 245 -1.93 -21.31 16.66
CA PRO A 245 -1.79 -19.95 17.15
C PRO A 245 -0.46 -19.67 17.85
N ALA A 246 -0.02 -18.43 17.81
CA ALA A 246 1.18 -17.99 18.51
C ALA A 246 1.07 -18.15 20.03
N LYS A 247 2.13 -18.68 20.65
CA LYS A 247 2.18 -18.99 22.08
C LYS A 247 2.63 -17.80 22.93
N ASN A 248 3.38 -16.88 22.36
CA ASN A 248 4.00 -15.75 23.03
C ASN A 248 4.14 -14.54 22.09
N ALA A 249 4.57 -13.42 22.64
CA ALA A 249 4.71 -12.16 21.91
C ALA A 249 5.68 -12.28 20.72
N LYS A 250 6.81 -12.95 20.89
CA LYS A 250 7.78 -13.16 19.81
C LYS A 250 7.17 -13.95 18.64
N GLU A 251 6.45 -15.04 18.96
CA GLU A 251 5.75 -15.82 17.93
C GLU A 251 4.65 -14.99 17.25
N ALA A 252 3.90 -14.17 17.99
CA ALA A 252 2.86 -13.32 17.41
C ALA A 252 3.43 -12.34 16.36
N VAL A 253 4.56 -11.70 16.66
CA VAL A 253 5.25 -10.82 15.71
C VAL A 253 5.82 -11.63 14.53
N GLN A 254 6.48 -12.76 14.81
CA GLN A 254 7.11 -13.59 13.78
C GLN A 254 6.08 -14.21 12.82
N TRP A 255 4.95 -14.74 13.32
CA TRP A 255 3.88 -15.29 12.47
C TRP A 255 3.24 -14.21 11.58
N THR A 256 3.01 -13.03 12.14
CA THR A 256 2.53 -11.87 11.37
C THR A 256 3.54 -11.47 10.30
N TYR A 257 4.84 -11.47 10.64
CA TYR A 257 5.88 -11.17 9.67
C TYR A 257 5.99 -12.22 8.56
N PHE A 258 5.82 -13.52 8.86
CA PHE A 258 5.81 -14.56 7.82
C PHE A 258 4.69 -14.36 6.80
N GLY A 259 3.50 -13.93 7.24
CA GLY A 259 2.42 -13.58 6.33
C GLY A 259 2.78 -12.41 5.42
N TYR A 260 3.36 -11.35 5.98
CA TYR A 260 3.87 -10.20 5.22
C TYR A 260 5.01 -10.59 4.28
N LEU A 261 5.98 -11.38 4.77
CA LEU A 261 7.11 -11.85 3.99
C LEU A 261 6.68 -12.66 2.76
N ALA A 262 5.70 -13.53 2.93
CA ALA A 262 5.14 -14.30 1.82
C ALA A 262 4.55 -13.38 0.74
N ALA A 263 3.79 -12.37 1.15
CA ALA A 263 3.20 -11.39 0.22
C ALA A 263 4.28 -10.65 -0.59
N ILE A 264 5.34 -10.14 0.05
CA ILE A 264 6.43 -9.42 -0.65
C ILE A 264 7.35 -10.33 -1.47
N LYS A 265 7.35 -11.66 -1.22
CA LYS A 265 8.04 -12.63 -2.07
C LYS A 265 7.26 -12.99 -3.33
N GLU A 266 5.95 -12.89 -3.28
CA GLU A 266 5.05 -13.24 -4.39
C GLU A 266 4.77 -12.04 -5.30
N ASP A 267 4.57 -10.86 -4.71
CA ASP A 267 4.11 -9.66 -5.42
C ASP A 267 5.19 -8.56 -5.45
N ASN A 268 5.38 -8.00 -6.62
CA ASN A 268 6.22 -6.83 -6.85
C ASN A 268 5.38 -5.55 -6.80
N GLY A 269 4.55 -5.41 -5.77
CA GLY A 269 3.64 -4.30 -5.59
C GLY A 269 4.29 -3.06 -4.96
N ALA A 270 3.65 -1.92 -5.12
CA ALA A 270 3.95 -0.71 -4.37
C ALA A 270 2.93 -0.55 -3.23
N ALA A 271 3.37 0.02 -2.10
CA ALA A 271 2.52 0.19 -0.91
C ALA A 271 2.07 -1.15 -0.28
N MET A 272 3.04 -2.02 -0.06
CA MET A 272 2.88 -3.29 0.65
C MET A 272 2.78 -3.03 2.15
N SER A 273 1.60 -2.64 2.64
CA SER A 273 1.37 -2.15 4.01
C SER A 273 0.92 -3.24 4.98
N LEU A 274 1.07 -2.97 6.29
CA LEU A 274 0.85 -3.98 7.35
C LEU A 274 -0.55 -3.97 7.96
N GLY A 275 -1.19 -2.81 8.04
CA GLY A 275 -2.38 -2.63 8.86
C GLY A 275 -2.06 -2.19 10.29
N ARG A 276 -2.97 -2.46 11.23
CA ARG A 276 -2.87 -2.07 12.65
C ARG A 276 -2.30 -3.21 13.48
N VAL A 277 -0.99 -3.22 13.66
CA VAL A 277 -0.30 -4.28 14.41
C VAL A 277 -0.01 -3.90 15.86
N ASP A 278 -0.02 -2.62 16.21
CA ASP A 278 0.29 -2.13 17.55
C ASP A 278 -0.64 -2.70 18.63
N ALA A 279 -1.94 -2.50 18.49
CA ALA A 279 -2.92 -3.02 19.44
C ALA A 279 -2.97 -4.54 19.46
N PHE A 280 -2.69 -5.19 18.33
CA PHE A 280 -2.66 -6.66 18.26
C PHE A 280 -1.45 -7.24 18.99
N PHE A 281 -0.25 -6.74 18.73
CA PHE A 281 0.97 -7.22 19.40
C PHE A 281 0.96 -6.91 20.87
N ASP A 282 0.46 -5.74 21.28
CA ASP A 282 0.42 -5.30 22.66
C ASP A 282 -0.34 -6.29 23.57
N ILE A 283 -1.39 -6.93 23.06
CA ILE A 283 -2.16 -7.95 23.79
C ILE A 283 -1.28 -9.13 24.21
N TYR A 284 -0.40 -9.58 23.32
CA TYR A 284 0.55 -10.65 23.59
C TYR A 284 1.67 -10.17 24.52
N PHE A 285 2.17 -8.96 24.32
CA PHE A 285 3.18 -8.38 25.21
C PHE A 285 2.65 -8.21 26.63
N GLU A 286 1.49 -7.62 26.82
CA GLU A 286 0.88 -7.45 28.16
C GLU A 286 0.62 -8.79 28.85
N ARG A 287 0.20 -9.82 28.12
CA ARG A 287 0.06 -11.18 28.65
C ARG A 287 1.40 -11.73 29.13
N ASP A 288 2.44 -11.62 28.31
CA ASP A 288 3.75 -12.19 28.61
C ASP A 288 4.46 -11.42 29.74
N PHE A 289 4.28 -10.08 29.83
CA PHE A 289 4.69 -9.30 30.99
C PHE A 289 4.00 -9.77 32.29
N LYS A 290 2.69 -9.97 32.23
CA LYS A 290 1.93 -10.45 33.38
C LYS A 290 2.39 -11.83 33.84
N ASN A 291 2.81 -12.67 32.91
CA ASN A 291 3.33 -14.02 33.19
C ASN A 291 4.80 -14.01 33.60
N GLY A 292 5.48 -12.87 33.55
CA GLY A 292 6.91 -12.73 33.87
C GLY A 292 7.84 -13.42 32.86
N THR A 293 7.37 -13.63 31.63
CA THR A 293 8.12 -14.31 30.55
C THR A 293 8.70 -13.34 29.52
N LEU A 294 8.48 -12.03 29.70
CA LEU A 294 9.00 -10.98 28.81
C LEU A 294 9.44 -9.77 29.64
N THR A 295 10.53 -9.15 29.25
CA THR A 295 11.02 -7.86 29.78
C THR A 295 10.77 -6.71 28.79
N GLU A 296 10.78 -5.46 29.27
CA GLU A 296 10.64 -4.29 28.39
C GLU A 296 11.76 -4.21 27.34
N GLU A 297 12.98 -4.60 27.70
CA GLU A 297 14.12 -4.64 26.78
C GLU A 297 13.90 -5.66 25.66
N GLU A 298 13.46 -6.87 25.99
CA GLU A 298 13.12 -7.91 25.00
C GLU A 298 11.94 -7.50 24.12
N ALA A 299 10.92 -6.84 24.68
CA ALA A 299 9.80 -6.34 23.92
C ALA A 299 10.22 -5.29 22.88
N GLN A 300 11.07 -4.35 23.26
CA GLN A 300 11.62 -3.36 22.35
C GLN A 300 12.53 -4.02 21.30
N GLU A 301 13.37 -4.98 21.69
CA GLU A 301 14.22 -5.74 20.76
C GLU A 301 13.42 -6.45 19.68
N ILE A 302 12.30 -7.10 20.03
CA ILE A 302 11.40 -7.76 19.07
C ILE A 302 10.84 -6.76 18.06
N ILE A 303 10.40 -5.59 18.52
CA ILE A 303 9.84 -4.54 17.66
C ILE A 303 10.94 -3.91 16.79
N ASP A 304 12.13 -3.63 17.34
CA ASP A 304 13.26 -3.09 16.58
C ASP A 304 13.65 -4.04 15.44
N HIS A 305 13.78 -5.34 15.72
CA HIS A 305 14.10 -6.33 14.68
C HIS A 305 12.99 -6.47 13.64
N PHE A 306 11.72 -6.41 14.05
CA PHE A 306 10.60 -6.39 13.12
C PHE A 306 10.70 -5.21 12.14
N VAL A 307 10.96 -4.00 12.66
CA VAL A 307 11.09 -2.80 11.82
C VAL A 307 12.34 -2.87 10.92
N ILE A 308 13.47 -3.39 11.39
CA ILE A 308 14.65 -3.62 10.54
C ILE A 308 14.30 -4.55 9.36
N LYS A 309 13.53 -5.62 9.61
CA LYS A 309 13.11 -6.53 8.55
C LYS A 309 12.21 -5.86 7.50
N LEU A 310 11.32 -4.96 7.93
CA LEU A 310 10.50 -4.17 6.99
C LEU A 310 11.37 -3.26 6.13
N ARG A 311 12.40 -2.62 6.73
CA ARG A 311 13.36 -1.77 6.02
C ARG A 311 14.28 -2.54 5.07
N ALA A 312 14.46 -3.84 5.28
CA ALA A 312 15.37 -4.68 4.50
C ALA A 312 14.76 -5.22 3.19
N ALA A 313 13.43 -5.17 3.04
CA ALA A 313 12.76 -5.63 1.83
C ALA A 313 13.10 -4.73 0.63
N ARG A 314 13.37 -5.33 -0.52
CA ARG A 314 13.72 -4.64 -1.77
C ARG A 314 13.02 -5.29 -2.94
N HIS A 315 12.44 -4.46 -3.80
CA HIS A 315 11.95 -4.87 -5.11
C HIS A 315 12.88 -4.38 -6.21
N LEU A 316 12.96 -5.10 -7.30
CA LEU A 316 13.67 -4.62 -8.49
C LEU A 316 12.81 -3.56 -9.18
N ARG A 317 13.36 -2.37 -9.37
CA ARG A 317 12.72 -1.22 -10.00
C ARG A 317 13.60 -0.64 -11.11
N THR A 318 12.99 0.09 -12.03
CA THR A 318 13.74 0.80 -13.08
C THR A 318 14.60 1.92 -12.49
N PRO A 319 15.72 2.29 -13.12
CA PRO A 319 16.54 3.42 -12.69
C PRO A 319 15.76 4.72 -12.54
N ASP A 320 14.81 5.01 -13.45
CA ASP A 320 13.94 6.20 -13.37
C ASP A 320 13.07 6.19 -12.10
N TYR A 321 12.63 5.00 -11.65
CA TYR A 321 11.89 4.85 -10.40
C TYR A 321 12.80 5.09 -9.21
N ASP A 322 13.98 4.49 -9.21
CA ASP A 322 14.96 4.62 -8.14
C ASP A 322 15.44 6.07 -7.98
N GLU A 323 15.63 6.79 -9.09
CA GLU A 323 15.97 8.21 -9.07
C GLU A 323 14.83 9.05 -8.48
N LEU A 324 13.58 8.78 -8.88
CA LEU A 324 12.42 9.54 -8.42
C LEU A 324 12.12 9.33 -6.92
N PHE A 325 12.33 8.11 -6.42
CA PHE A 325 11.94 7.72 -5.05
C PHE A 325 13.14 7.45 -4.12
N SER A 326 14.35 7.76 -4.56
CA SER A 326 15.60 7.52 -3.82
C SER A 326 15.79 6.05 -3.44
N GLY A 327 15.53 5.14 -4.38
CA GLY A 327 15.64 3.70 -4.23
C GLY A 327 14.35 2.95 -4.59
N ASP A 328 14.26 1.72 -4.15
CA ASP A 328 13.18 0.78 -4.45
C ASP A 328 12.37 0.36 -3.21
N PRO A 329 11.79 1.32 -2.45
CA PRO A 329 11.03 1.02 -1.25
C PRO A 329 9.78 0.21 -1.54
N THR A 330 9.35 -0.61 -0.56
CA THR A 330 8.07 -1.33 -0.60
C THR A 330 6.88 -0.45 -0.27
N TRP A 331 7.12 0.78 0.21
CA TRP A 331 6.11 1.73 0.70
C TRP A 331 5.23 1.13 1.80
N VAL A 332 5.86 0.38 2.70
CA VAL A 332 5.17 -0.23 3.84
C VAL A 332 4.70 0.86 4.80
N THR A 333 3.43 0.82 5.15
CA THR A 333 2.81 1.73 6.12
C THR A 333 2.33 0.95 7.32
N CYS A 334 2.55 1.50 8.50
CA CYS A 334 2.07 1.00 9.78
C CYS A 334 1.17 2.05 10.43
N SER A 335 -0.11 1.74 10.63
CA SER A 335 -1.08 2.64 11.26
C SER A 335 -1.13 2.40 12.76
N LEU A 336 -1.02 3.46 13.55
CA LEU A 336 -0.81 3.39 14.99
C LEU A 336 -1.82 4.23 15.78
N GLY A 337 -2.19 3.76 16.95
CA GLY A 337 -3.06 4.49 17.88
C GLY A 337 -4.50 4.61 17.39
N GLY A 338 -5.02 5.84 17.39
CA GLY A 338 -6.42 6.11 17.03
C GLY A 338 -7.40 5.86 18.17
N VAL A 339 -8.68 5.88 17.83
CA VAL A 339 -9.80 5.78 18.78
C VAL A 339 -10.83 4.79 18.24
N THR A 340 -11.55 4.09 19.12
CA THR A 340 -12.68 3.25 18.69
C THR A 340 -13.87 4.11 18.25
N THR A 341 -14.83 3.51 17.56
CA THR A 341 -16.12 4.16 17.22
C THR A 341 -16.90 4.62 18.45
N GLU A 342 -16.59 4.06 19.63
CA GLU A 342 -17.16 4.43 20.93
C GLU A 342 -16.37 5.56 21.63
N GLY A 343 -15.30 6.08 21.01
CA GLY A 343 -14.48 7.17 21.55
C GLY A 343 -13.39 6.74 22.54
N LYS A 344 -13.08 5.44 22.67
CA LYS A 344 -12.01 4.94 23.55
C LYS A 344 -10.67 4.98 22.84
N SER A 345 -9.64 5.50 23.49
CA SER A 345 -8.27 5.46 22.95
C SER A 345 -7.80 4.04 22.70
N MET A 346 -7.21 3.81 21.55
CA MET A 346 -6.54 2.56 21.18
C MET A 346 -5.02 2.64 21.31
N VAL A 347 -4.49 3.77 21.72
CA VAL A 347 -3.07 3.94 22.04
C VAL A 347 -2.69 2.97 23.16
N ASN A 348 -1.61 2.25 22.97
CA ASN A 348 -1.08 1.23 23.87
C ASN A 348 0.45 1.36 23.95
N LYS A 349 1.12 0.58 24.81
CA LYS A 349 2.56 0.65 24.96
C LYS A 349 3.30 0.28 23.65
N THR A 350 2.76 -0.65 22.88
CA THR A 350 3.39 -1.04 21.60
C THR A 350 3.26 0.04 20.53
N SER A 351 2.22 0.91 20.58
CA SER A 351 2.21 2.12 19.76
C SER A 351 3.45 3.00 20.03
N PHE A 352 3.80 3.19 21.30
CA PHE A 352 5.03 3.91 21.68
C PHE A 352 6.30 3.18 21.23
N ARG A 353 6.40 1.84 21.44
CA ARG A 353 7.57 1.04 21.04
C ARG A 353 7.85 1.12 19.54
N ILE A 354 6.79 1.09 18.70
CA ILE A 354 6.95 1.19 17.26
C ILE A 354 7.45 2.58 16.87
N VAL A 355 6.88 3.66 17.41
CA VAL A 355 7.38 5.03 17.16
C VAL A 355 8.81 5.19 17.69
N HIS A 356 9.15 4.56 18.81
CA HIS A 356 10.49 4.62 19.41
C HIS A 356 11.57 3.99 18.54
N THR A 357 11.23 3.13 17.59
CA THR A 357 12.20 2.61 16.63
C THR A 357 12.83 3.71 15.76
N LEU A 358 12.18 4.86 15.60
CA LEU A 358 12.76 6.03 14.92
C LEU A 358 13.89 6.68 15.74
N GLU A 359 13.91 6.48 17.06
CA GLU A 359 15.01 6.90 17.94
C GLU A 359 16.08 5.77 18.04
N ASN A 360 15.66 4.49 18.15
CA ASN A 360 16.59 3.36 18.29
C ASN A 360 17.35 3.01 17.00
N LEU A 361 16.70 3.16 15.85
CA LEU A 361 17.17 2.69 14.54
C LEU A 361 17.41 3.85 13.56
N GLU A 362 17.44 5.06 14.04
CA GLU A 362 17.46 6.29 13.25
C GLU A 362 16.27 6.46 12.30
N SER A 363 16.14 7.65 11.74
CA SER A 363 15.08 7.99 10.78
C SER A 363 15.21 7.19 9.50
N ALA A 364 14.08 6.70 8.99
CA ALA A 364 14.02 6.05 7.70
C ALA A 364 12.64 6.29 7.04
N PRO A 365 12.55 6.26 5.71
CA PRO A 365 11.28 6.42 5.02
C PRO A 365 10.32 5.25 5.24
N GLU A 366 10.84 4.10 5.71
CA GLU A 366 10.07 2.89 5.95
C GLU A 366 10.32 2.30 7.35
N PRO A 367 9.27 1.73 7.96
CA PRO A 367 7.87 1.87 7.57
C PRO A 367 7.40 3.32 7.70
N ASN A 368 6.52 3.78 6.79
CA ASN A 368 5.82 5.03 6.98
C ASN A 368 4.89 4.89 8.20
N MET A 369 5.24 5.59 9.28
CA MET A 369 4.48 5.53 10.52
C MET A 369 3.34 6.54 10.46
N THR A 370 2.11 6.03 10.30
CA THR A 370 0.91 6.84 10.23
C THR A 370 0.18 6.84 11.57
N ILE A 371 0.22 7.97 12.26
CA ILE A 371 -0.54 8.17 13.48
C ILE A 371 -1.99 8.47 13.13
N LEU A 372 -2.90 7.64 13.59
CA LEU A 372 -4.33 7.87 13.49
C LEU A 372 -4.73 8.91 14.53
N TRP A 373 -4.74 10.17 14.08
CA TRP A 373 -4.94 11.33 14.94
C TRP A 373 -6.41 11.55 15.25
N ALA A 374 -6.73 11.71 16.53
CA ALA A 374 -8.03 12.12 17.01
C ALA A 374 -7.90 13.17 18.13
N GLN A 375 -8.91 14.02 18.27
CA GLN A 375 -8.87 15.10 19.25
C GLN A 375 -8.75 14.61 20.69
N ASN A 376 -9.37 13.49 21.03
CA ASN A 376 -9.41 12.91 22.38
C ASN A 376 -8.31 11.88 22.68
N LEU A 377 -7.25 11.82 21.86
CA LEU A 377 -6.07 11.00 22.18
C LEU A 377 -5.37 11.49 23.46
N PRO A 378 -4.68 10.59 24.20
CA PRO A 378 -3.91 10.96 25.38
C PRO A 378 -2.87 12.05 25.08
N GLU A 379 -2.79 13.06 25.95
CA GLU A 379 -1.86 14.20 25.77
C GLU A 379 -0.38 13.76 25.76
N ALA A 380 -0.03 12.76 26.56
CA ALA A 380 1.34 12.21 26.58
C ALA A 380 1.71 11.63 25.21
N TRP A 381 0.79 10.88 24.57
CA TRP A 381 0.97 10.34 23.22
C TRP A 381 1.13 11.44 22.17
N LYS A 382 0.25 12.44 22.19
CA LYS A 382 0.34 13.58 21.27
C LYS A 382 1.68 14.30 21.38
N LYS A 383 2.15 14.54 22.60
CA LYS A 383 3.44 15.20 22.87
C LYS A 383 4.61 14.34 22.41
N TYR A 384 4.56 13.03 22.66
CA TYR A 384 5.59 12.12 22.23
C TYR A 384 5.68 12.05 20.69
N CYS A 385 4.57 11.86 20.00
CA CYS A 385 4.54 11.87 18.54
C CYS A 385 5.06 13.20 17.96
N ALA A 386 4.65 14.34 18.53
CA ALA A 386 5.15 15.64 18.09
C ALA A 386 6.67 15.79 18.31
N LYS A 387 7.19 15.36 19.47
CA LYS A 387 8.64 15.33 19.76
C LYS A 387 9.40 14.52 18.71
N VAL A 388 8.93 13.29 18.42
CA VAL A 388 9.59 12.42 17.43
C VAL A 388 9.45 12.96 16.02
N SER A 389 8.29 13.52 15.63
CA SER A 389 8.10 14.18 14.33
C SER A 389 9.11 15.31 14.10
N ILE A 390 9.33 16.16 15.10
CA ILE A 390 10.27 17.29 15.01
C ILE A 390 11.72 16.78 14.87
N ALA A 391 12.04 15.66 15.53
CA ALA A 391 13.39 15.11 15.53
C ALA A 391 13.73 14.31 14.27
N THR A 392 12.73 13.71 13.60
CA THR A 392 12.98 12.66 12.61
C THR A 392 12.33 12.90 11.23
N ASP A 393 11.35 13.78 11.11
CA ASP A 393 10.54 13.99 9.89
C ASP A 393 9.89 12.69 9.31
N SER A 394 9.77 11.64 10.12
CA SER A 394 9.39 10.28 9.66
C SER A 394 8.00 9.83 10.10
N ILE A 395 7.15 10.75 10.56
CA ILE A 395 5.78 10.46 11.00
C ILE A 395 4.77 11.20 10.11
N GLN A 396 3.75 10.45 9.68
CA GLN A 396 2.57 10.98 9.00
C GLN A 396 1.38 10.98 9.97
N TYR A 397 0.45 11.91 9.80
CA TYR A 397 -0.78 11.98 10.57
C TYR A 397 -1.99 11.82 9.66
N GLU A 398 -2.94 10.98 10.06
CA GLU A 398 -4.22 10.79 9.38
C GLU A 398 -5.35 11.17 10.33
N ASN A 399 -6.37 11.86 9.84
CA ASN A 399 -7.48 12.31 10.66
C ASN A 399 -8.47 11.17 10.97
N ASP A 400 -8.26 10.51 12.11
CA ASP A 400 -9.09 9.39 12.56
C ASP A 400 -10.54 9.81 12.86
N ASP A 401 -10.77 11.05 13.32
CA ASP A 401 -12.12 11.55 13.59
C ASP A 401 -12.97 11.67 12.32
N VAL A 402 -12.34 11.88 11.16
CA VAL A 402 -12.99 11.89 9.84
C VAL A 402 -13.11 10.48 9.25
N MET A 403 -12.08 9.66 9.40
CA MET A 403 -12.04 8.34 8.75
C MET A 403 -12.83 7.26 9.48
N ARG A 404 -12.73 7.22 10.81
CA ARG A 404 -13.37 6.19 11.66
C ARG A 404 -14.87 6.02 11.46
N PRO A 405 -15.69 7.09 11.32
CA PRO A 405 -17.13 6.92 11.14
C PRO A 405 -17.53 6.07 9.94
N SER A 406 -16.72 6.08 8.88
CA SER A 406 -16.97 5.29 7.66
C SER A 406 -16.21 3.96 7.62
N MET A 407 -15.04 3.88 8.25
CA MET A 407 -14.13 2.72 8.18
C MET A 407 -14.22 1.77 9.36
N GLY A 408 -14.82 2.22 10.49
CA GLY A 408 -14.93 1.42 11.71
C GLY A 408 -13.63 1.39 12.52
N ASP A 409 -13.50 0.40 13.42
CA ASP A 409 -12.42 0.35 14.40
C ASP A 409 -11.12 -0.27 13.87
N ASP A 410 -11.19 -1.10 12.82
CA ASP A 410 -10.05 -1.86 12.31
C ASP A 410 -9.80 -1.54 10.84
N TYR A 411 -9.46 -0.31 10.58
CA TYR A 411 -8.95 0.15 9.30
C TYR A 411 -7.48 0.53 9.42
N ALA A 412 -6.80 0.57 8.31
CA ALA A 412 -5.42 1.04 8.22
C ALA A 412 -5.20 1.83 6.93
N ILE A 413 -4.11 2.55 6.89
CA ILE A 413 -3.71 3.34 5.73
C ILE A 413 -2.69 2.55 4.91
N ALA A 414 -2.94 2.40 3.62
CA ALA A 414 -1.95 1.91 2.70
C ALA A 414 -1.24 3.08 2.01
N CYS A 415 0.08 2.99 1.88
CA CYS A 415 0.92 4.05 1.32
C CYS A 415 0.80 5.34 2.15
N CYS A 416 0.22 6.39 1.57
CA CYS A 416 0.11 7.69 2.20
C CYS A 416 -1.29 8.04 2.73
N VAL A 417 -2.37 7.65 2.02
CA VAL A 417 -3.72 8.14 2.36
C VAL A 417 -4.87 7.16 2.10
N SER A 418 -4.57 5.95 1.64
CA SER A 418 -5.62 5.01 1.22
C SER A 418 -6.13 4.19 2.40
N ALA A 419 -7.28 4.54 2.94
CA ALA A 419 -7.91 3.80 4.03
C ALA A 419 -8.60 2.53 3.54
N MET A 420 -8.42 1.42 4.29
CA MET A 420 -9.06 0.14 4.04
C MET A 420 -9.34 -0.60 5.35
N ARG A 421 -10.45 -1.31 5.41
CA ARG A 421 -10.73 -2.24 6.52
C ARG A 421 -9.84 -3.48 6.34
N VAL A 422 -9.03 -3.76 7.35
CA VAL A 422 -7.99 -4.78 7.27
C VAL A 422 -8.58 -6.17 7.04
N GLY A 423 -8.11 -6.86 6.01
CA GLY A 423 -8.59 -8.20 5.63
C GLY A 423 -9.99 -8.25 5.02
N LYS A 424 -10.67 -7.13 4.84
CA LYS A 424 -12.04 -7.03 4.28
C LYS A 424 -12.11 -6.27 2.97
N ASP A 425 -11.27 -5.25 2.84
CA ASP A 425 -11.19 -4.42 1.65
C ASP A 425 -9.87 -4.67 0.92
N MET A 426 -9.90 -4.64 -0.40
CA MET A 426 -8.73 -4.41 -1.22
C MET A 426 -8.96 -3.16 -2.06
N GLN A 427 -7.93 -2.36 -2.24
CA GLN A 427 -8.03 -1.18 -3.06
C GLN A 427 -7.18 -1.34 -4.30
N PHE A 428 -7.80 -1.16 -5.44
CA PHE A 428 -7.08 -1.05 -6.67
C PHE A 428 -6.30 0.26 -6.68
N PHE A 429 -4.97 0.12 -6.72
CA PHE A 429 -4.08 1.27 -6.72
C PHE A 429 -4.44 2.23 -7.84
N GLY A 430 -4.82 3.45 -7.47
CA GLY A 430 -5.12 4.51 -8.41
C GLY A 430 -3.85 5.19 -8.90
N ALA A 431 -3.90 5.62 -10.14
CA ALA A 431 -2.99 6.59 -10.69
C ALA A 431 -3.34 8.00 -10.19
N ARG A 432 -2.91 9.01 -10.90
CA ARG A 432 -3.32 10.40 -10.70
C ARG A 432 -3.77 11.01 -12.01
N CYS A 433 -4.94 11.64 -11.99
CA CYS A 433 -5.37 12.56 -13.03
C CYS A 433 -4.77 13.95 -12.77
N ASN A 434 -4.11 14.54 -13.76
CA ASN A 434 -3.55 15.87 -13.67
C ASN A 434 -4.62 16.93 -13.96
N LEU A 435 -5.25 17.45 -12.91
CA LEU A 435 -6.34 18.44 -13.03
C LEU A 435 -5.87 19.78 -13.59
N ALA A 436 -4.64 20.21 -13.30
CA ALA A 436 -4.07 21.42 -13.88
C ALA A 436 -3.87 21.27 -15.38
N LYS A 437 -3.36 20.11 -15.83
CA LYS A 437 -3.22 19.80 -17.25
C LYS A 437 -4.57 19.66 -17.96
N THR A 438 -5.57 19.09 -17.27
CA THR A 438 -6.96 19.04 -17.75
C THR A 438 -7.52 20.44 -18.02
N LEU A 439 -7.20 21.41 -17.15
CA LEU A 439 -7.59 22.82 -17.36
C LEU A 439 -6.88 23.43 -18.58
N LEU A 440 -5.57 23.20 -18.74
CA LEU A 440 -4.84 23.63 -19.94
C LEU A 440 -5.42 23.02 -21.22
N TYR A 441 -5.82 21.77 -21.19
CA TYR A 441 -6.47 21.12 -22.33
C TYR A 441 -7.83 21.74 -22.65
N ALA A 442 -8.60 22.13 -21.63
CA ALA A 442 -9.86 22.85 -21.85
C ALA A 442 -9.62 24.20 -22.56
N ILE A 443 -8.54 24.91 -22.23
CA ILE A 443 -8.15 26.18 -22.87
C ILE A 443 -7.58 25.93 -24.28
N ASN A 444 -6.77 24.90 -24.46
CA ASN A 444 -6.04 24.60 -25.69
C ASN A 444 -6.76 23.62 -26.65
N GLY A 445 -8.05 23.34 -26.41
CA GLY A 445 -8.84 22.46 -27.30
C GLY A 445 -8.36 21.00 -27.31
N GLY A 446 -7.91 20.49 -26.17
CA GLY A 446 -7.43 19.12 -26.01
C GLY A 446 -6.00 18.85 -26.49
N VAL A 447 -5.25 19.90 -26.83
CA VAL A 447 -3.86 19.82 -27.31
C VAL A 447 -2.89 19.97 -26.15
N ASP A 448 -1.89 19.09 -26.09
CA ASP A 448 -0.80 19.16 -25.12
C ASP A 448 0.13 20.34 -25.40
N GLU A 449 0.42 21.15 -24.39
CA GLU A 449 1.20 22.39 -24.50
C GLU A 449 2.69 22.15 -24.72
N VAL A 450 3.21 20.96 -24.39
CA VAL A 450 4.63 20.60 -24.54
C VAL A 450 4.87 19.79 -25.81
N LYS A 451 4.12 18.69 -25.98
CA LYS A 451 4.32 17.76 -27.10
C LYS A 451 3.53 18.10 -28.34
N ARG A 452 2.64 19.08 -28.27
CA ARG A 452 1.80 19.54 -29.39
C ARG A 452 0.89 18.45 -29.97
N GLU A 453 0.62 17.41 -29.21
CA GLU A 453 -0.24 16.32 -29.61
C GLU A 453 -1.70 16.62 -29.24
N LEU A 454 -2.64 16.32 -30.14
CA LEU A 454 -4.06 16.32 -29.82
C LEU A 454 -4.37 15.06 -29.01
N VAL A 455 -4.57 15.25 -27.70
CA VAL A 455 -4.81 14.16 -26.73
C VAL A 455 -6.31 13.88 -26.58
N ILE A 456 -7.11 14.93 -26.38
CA ILE A 456 -8.58 14.81 -26.24
C ILE A 456 -9.25 15.62 -27.37
N PRO A 457 -9.79 14.95 -28.37
CA PRO A 457 -10.46 15.63 -29.50
C PRO A 457 -11.86 16.14 -29.13
N GLY A 458 -12.39 17.04 -29.94
CA GLY A 458 -13.79 17.50 -29.83
C GLY A 458 -13.99 18.80 -29.03
N PHE A 459 -12.91 19.42 -28.57
CA PHE A 459 -12.96 20.68 -27.85
C PHE A 459 -12.38 21.83 -28.70
N PRO A 460 -13.03 23.00 -28.74
CA PRO A 460 -12.47 24.18 -29.44
C PRO A 460 -11.37 24.82 -28.57
N LYS A 461 -10.36 25.40 -29.25
CA LYS A 461 -9.38 26.28 -28.59
C LYS A 461 -10.09 27.57 -28.17
N MET A 462 -9.78 28.08 -27.00
CA MET A 462 -10.21 29.43 -26.58
C MET A 462 -9.39 30.49 -27.25
N THR A 463 -10.06 31.49 -27.82
CA THR A 463 -9.42 32.59 -28.58
C THR A 463 -9.58 33.97 -27.91
N ASP A 464 -10.25 34.02 -26.76
CA ASP A 464 -10.49 35.25 -26.02
C ASP A 464 -9.17 35.90 -25.59
N GLU A 465 -9.05 37.23 -25.70
CA GLU A 465 -7.86 37.99 -25.25
C GLU A 465 -7.72 37.97 -23.73
N VAL A 466 -8.85 37.94 -23.02
CA VAL A 466 -8.94 37.79 -21.57
C VAL A 466 -9.85 36.61 -21.32
N LEU A 467 -9.42 35.67 -20.47
CA LEU A 467 -10.20 34.49 -20.14
C LEU A 467 -11.47 34.86 -19.37
N ASP A 468 -12.61 34.37 -19.85
CA ASP A 468 -13.90 34.48 -19.18
C ASP A 468 -14.11 33.29 -18.25
N TYR A 469 -14.42 33.56 -16.97
CA TYR A 469 -14.51 32.54 -15.92
C TYR A 469 -15.56 31.48 -16.25
N ASP A 470 -16.76 31.88 -16.65
CA ASP A 470 -17.87 30.93 -16.87
C ASP A 470 -17.59 30.04 -18.09
N LYS A 471 -17.01 30.61 -19.16
CA LYS A 471 -16.59 29.84 -20.34
C LYS A 471 -15.50 28.82 -20.02
N VAL A 472 -14.46 29.26 -19.28
CA VAL A 472 -13.35 28.38 -18.89
C VAL A 472 -13.84 27.27 -17.98
N LYS A 473 -14.66 27.61 -16.98
CA LYS A 473 -15.23 26.63 -16.05
C LYS A 473 -16.10 25.59 -16.78
N ASP A 474 -16.99 26.01 -17.65
CA ASP A 474 -17.84 25.11 -18.43
C ASP A 474 -17.02 24.15 -19.32
N ALA A 475 -16.02 24.68 -20.03
CA ALA A 475 -15.13 23.85 -20.84
C ALA A 475 -14.27 22.89 -19.98
N TYR A 476 -13.80 23.35 -18.82
CA TYR A 476 -13.00 22.55 -17.89
C TYR A 476 -13.82 21.38 -17.34
N PHE A 477 -15.06 21.61 -16.94
CA PHE A 477 -15.92 20.55 -16.39
C PHE A 477 -16.29 19.50 -17.46
N LYS A 478 -16.54 19.94 -18.70
CA LYS A 478 -16.72 19.03 -19.83
C LYS A 478 -15.45 18.21 -20.10
N MET A 479 -14.27 18.85 -20.06
CA MET A 479 -13.00 18.17 -20.23
C MET A 479 -12.74 17.16 -19.11
N MET A 480 -13.05 17.52 -17.84
CA MET A 480 -12.92 16.59 -16.71
C MET A 480 -13.80 15.34 -16.88
N HIS A 481 -14.99 15.48 -17.43
CA HIS A 481 -15.86 14.33 -17.70
C HIS A 481 -15.21 13.34 -18.68
N GLU A 482 -14.63 13.83 -19.78
CA GLU A 482 -13.91 12.97 -20.73
C GLU A 482 -12.65 12.35 -20.14
N VAL A 483 -11.91 13.12 -19.35
CA VAL A 483 -10.71 12.60 -18.65
C VAL A 483 -11.10 11.53 -17.62
N ALA A 484 -12.19 11.71 -16.89
CA ALA A 484 -12.71 10.71 -15.94
C ALA A 484 -13.05 9.39 -16.65
N ARG A 485 -13.65 9.44 -17.83
CA ARG A 485 -13.94 8.26 -18.66
C ARG A 485 -12.64 7.52 -19.04
N ILE A 486 -11.68 8.25 -19.61
CA ILE A 486 -10.40 7.66 -20.02
C ILE A 486 -9.67 7.06 -18.81
N TYR A 487 -9.74 7.72 -17.65
CA TYR A 487 -9.11 7.26 -16.42
C TYR A 487 -9.78 5.98 -15.91
N SER A 488 -11.11 5.93 -15.87
CA SER A 488 -11.86 4.73 -15.47
C SER A 488 -11.58 3.55 -16.39
N ASP A 489 -11.56 3.77 -17.71
CA ASP A 489 -11.24 2.73 -18.68
C ASP A 489 -9.82 2.18 -18.48
N ALA A 490 -8.84 3.06 -18.24
CA ALA A 490 -7.47 2.64 -17.97
C ALA A 490 -7.38 1.79 -16.69
N MET A 491 -8.03 2.23 -15.61
CA MET A 491 -8.03 1.53 -14.32
C MET A 491 -8.72 0.17 -14.41
N ASN A 492 -9.85 0.09 -15.09
CA ASN A 492 -10.56 -1.18 -15.29
C ASN A 492 -9.69 -2.19 -16.07
N ILE A 493 -9.03 -1.76 -17.15
CA ILE A 493 -8.11 -2.61 -17.92
C ILE A 493 -6.98 -3.12 -17.04
N ILE A 494 -6.32 -2.23 -16.30
CA ILE A 494 -5.17 -2.59 -15.45
C ILE A 494 -5.57 -3.66 -14.43
N HIS A 495 -6.65 -3.42 -13.69
CA HIS A 495 -7.03 -4.31 -12.60
C HIS A 495 -7.59 -5.64 -13.07
N TYR A 496 -8.32 -5.65 -14.19
CA TYR A 496 -8.73 -6.89 -14.83
C TYR A 496 -7.52 -7.75 -15.22
N MET A 497 -6.47 -7.13 -15.78
CA MET A 497 -5.28 -7.86 -16.23
C MET A 497 -4.40 -8.32 -15.07
N HIS A 498 -4.38 -7.58 -13.94
CA HIS A 498 -3.74 -8.06 -12.70
C HIS A 498 -4.46 -9.30 -12.16
N ASP A 499 -5.77 -9.24 -11.99
CA ASP A 499 -6.55 -10.40 -11.51
C ASP A 499 -6.35 -11.62 -12.40
N LYS A 500 -6.23 -11.42 -13.71
CA LYS A 500 -6.14 -12.50 -14.68
C LYS A 500 -4.74 -13.13 -14.78
N TYR A 501 -3.68 -12.34 -14.70
CA TYR A 501 -2.33 -12.79 -15.03
C TYR A 501 -1.32 -12.70 -13.88
N ALA A 502 -1.63 -11.96 -12.81
CA ALA A 502 -0.74 -11.71 -11.69
C ALA A 502 -1.51 -11.64 -10.35
N TYR A 503 -2.33 -12.66 -10.07
CA TYR A 503 -3.13 -12.73 -8.84
C TYR A 503 -2.24 -12.98 -7.62
N GLU A 504 -2.45 -12.19 -6.57
CA GLU A 504 -1.66 -12.17 -5.34
C GLU A 504 -2.23 -13.17 -4.31
N ALA A 505 -2.08 -14.46 -4.56
CA ALA A 505 -2.77 -15.52 -3.81
C ALA A 505 -2.37 -15.58 -2.33
N GLY A 506 -1.10 -15.39 -1.99
CA GLY A 506 -0.59 -15.42 -0.62
C GLY A 506 -1.13 -14.27 0.22
N GLN A 507 -1.21 -13.07 -0.35
CA GLN A 507 -1.78 -11.90 0.31
C GLN A 507 -3.30 -12.01 0.42
N MET A 508 -3.98 -12.42 -0.66
CA MET A 508 -5.42 -12.57 -0.70
C MET A 508 -5.94 -13.72 0.17
N ALA A 509 -5.12 -14.74 0.44
CA ALA A 509 -5.46 -15.81 1.38
C ALA A 509 -5.73 -15.31 2.82
N LEU A 510 -5.20 -14.14 3.16
CA LEU A 510 -5.35 -13.47 4.45
C LEU A 510 -6.47 -12.42 4.45
N HIS A 511 -7.39 -12.51 3.51
CA HIS A 511 -8.63 -11.72 3.43
C HIS A 511 -9.86 -12.60 3.62
N ASP A 512 -10.99 -11.95 3.86
CA ASP A 512 -12.29 -12.61 3.78
C ASP A 512 -12.50 -13.13 2.35
N THR A 513 -13.25 -14.21 2.22
CA THR A 513 -13.47 -14.83 0.90
C THR A 513 -14.21 -13.89 -0.06
N TYR A 514 -15.16 -13.13 0.47
CA TYR A 514 -15.86 -12.09 -0.30
C TYR A 514 -15.26 -10.72 0.05
N VAL A 515 -14.19 -10.37 -0.66
CA VAL A 515 -13.50 -9.10 -0.49
C VAL A 515 -14.27 -7.96 -1.13
N ASN A 516 -14.39 -6.85 -0.39
CA ASN A 516 -14.90 -5.61 -0.96
C ASN A 516 -13.80 -4.95 -1.81
N ARG A 517 -14.06 -4.79 -3.11
CA ARG A 517 -13.09 -4.25 -4.07
C ARG A 517 -13.36 -2.77 -4.31
N LEU A 518 -12.39 -1.93 -3.98
CA LEU A 518 -12.46 -0.48 -4.10
C LEU A 518 -11.55 0.01 -5.22
N MET A 519 -12.02 0.96 -6.02
CA MET A 519 -11.20 1.63 -7.02
C MET A 519 -10.75 3.00 -6.49
N ALA A 520 -9.44 3.22 -6.39
CA ALA A 520 -8.91 4.52 -5.98
C ALA A 520 -8.64 5.41 -7.19
N TYR A 521 -9.16 6.63 -7.15
CA TYR A 521 -8.91 7.65 -8.15
C TYR A 521 -8.19 8.84 -7.52
N GLY A 522 -6.91 8.99 -7.82
CA GLY A 522 -6.09 10.10 -7.33
C GLY A 522 -6.14 11.31 -8.24
N VAL A 523 -5.87 12.48 -7.68
CA VAL A 523 -5.71 13.73 -8.41
C VAL A 523 -4.33 14.34 -8.17
N ALA A 524 -3.81 15.07 -9.16
CA ALA A 524 -2.61 15.87 -9.06
C ALA A 524 -2.89 17.28 -9.59
N GLY A 525 -2.15 18.28 -9.09
CA GLY A 525 -2.32 19.67 -9.52
C GLY A 525 -3.65 20.30 -9.08
N PHE A 526 -4.28 19.78 -8.02
CA PHE A 526 -5.56 20.28 -7.52
C PHE A 526 -5.47 21.76 -7.12
N SER A 527 -4.56 22.12 -6.21
CA SER A 527 -4.38 23.50 -5.78
C SER A 527 -4.05 24.44 -6.94
N VAL A 528 -3.27 23.98 -7.90
CA VAL A 528 -2.94 24.75 -9.12
C VAL A 528 -4.18 25.02 -9.96
N ALA A 529 -5.05 24.02 -10.15
CA ALA A 529 -6.30 24.20 -10.87
C ALA A 529 -7.25 25.15 -10.14
N VAL A 530 -7.34 25.03 -8.81
CA VAL A 530 -8.16 25.93 -7.97
C VAL A 530 -7.66 27.37 -8.05
N ASP A 531 -6.36 27.58 -7.87
CA ASP A 531 -5.74 28.93 -7.95
C ASP A 531 -5.88 29.52 -9.36
N SER A 532 -5.77 28.71 -10.40
CA SER A 532 -5.95 29.15 -11.78
C SER A 532 -7.38 29.64 -12.03
N LEU A 533 -8.40 28.88 -11.60
CA LEU A 533 -9.79 29.33 -11.70
C LEU A 533 -10.08 30.53 -10.82
N SER A 534 -9.48 30.62 -9.63
CA SER A 534 -9.57 31.81 -8.77
C SER A 534 -8.97 33.04 -9.47
N ALA A 535 -7.80 32.92 -10.08
CA ALA A 535 -7.18 34.00 -10.84
C ALA A 535 -8.07 34.46 -11.98
N ILE A 536 -8.64 33.52 -12.76
CA ILE A 536 -9.55 33.84 -13.87
C ILE A 536 -10.84 34.53 -13.38
N LYS A 537 -11.33 34.17 -12.18
CA LYS A 537 -12.56 34.73 -11.59
C LYS A 537 -12.37 36.12 -11.01
N TYR A 538 -11.26 36.36 -10.32
CA TYR A 538 -11.06 37.56 -9.49
C TYR A 538 -10.02 38.54 -10.01
N ALA A 539 -9.16 38.11 -10.95
CA ALA A 539 -8.18 38.95 -11.62
C ALA A 539 -8.43 38.96 -13.13
N LYS A 540 -7.59 39.65 -13.87
CA LYS A 540 -7.63 39.69 -15.32
C LYS A 540 -6.51 38.82 -15.87
N VAL A 541 -6.86 37.68 -16.45
CA VAL A 541 -5.92 36.70 -16.97
C VAL A 541 -5.90 36.75 -18.51
N LYS A 542 -4.73 37.05 -19.07
CA LYS A 542 -4.50 37.06 -20.54
C LYS A 542 -3.63 35.86 -20.89
N PRO A 543 -4.10 34.93 -21.71
CA PRO A 543 -3.26 33.84 -22.20
C PRO A 543 -2.26 34.34 -23.27
N ILE A 544 -1.00 33.94 -23.07
CA ILE A 544 0.07 34.15 -24.08
C ILE A 544 0.08 32.90 -24.96
N ARG A 545 -0.18 33.12 -26.26
CA ARG A 545 -0.29 32.03 -27.24
C ARG A 545 0.87 32.08 -28.20
N ASP A 546 1.32 30.92 -28.63
CA ASP A 546 2.30 30.77 -29.69
C ASP A 546 1.67 30.88 -31.11
N GLU A 547 2.50 30.63 -32.14
CA GLU A 547 2.10 30.72 -33.56
C GLU A 547 0.99 29.74 -33.94
N ASP A 548 0.87 28.60 -33.23
CA ASP A 548 -0.18 27.58 -33.40
C ASP A 548 -1.45 27.89 -32.60
N GLY A 549 -1.46 28.99 -31.86
CA GLY A 549 -2.56 29.40 -30.99
C GLY A 549 -2.69 28.55 -29.71
N ILE A 550 -1.61 27.88 -29.29
CA ILE A 550 -1.53 27.15 -28.04
C ILE A 550 -1.10 28.11 -26.93
N THR A 551 -1.84 28.13 -25.83
CA THR A 551 -1.46 28.90 -24.64
C THR A 551 -0.24 28.27 -23.98
N VAL A 552 0.81 29.05 -23.83
CA VAL A 552 2.12 28.64 -23.29
C VAL A 552 2.47 29.36 -21.98
N ASP A 553 1.82 30.51 -21.73
CA ASP A 553 2.01 31.28 -20.50
C ASP A 553 0.80 32.19 -20.25
N PHE A 554 0.78 32.92 -19.13
CA PHE A 554 -0.30 33.81 -18.73
C PHE A 554 0.21 35.10 -18.11
N GLU A 555 -0.40 36.22 -18.48
CA GLU A 555 -0.26 37.51 -17.79
C GLU A 555 -1.43 37.68 -16.84
N ILE A 556 -1.16 37.94 -15.55
CA ILE A 556 -2.17 38.13 -14.51
C ILE A 556 -2.08 39.57 -13.97
N GLU A 557 -3.16 40.32 -14.12
CA GLU A 557 -3.30 41.70 -13.60
C GLU A 557 -4.36 41.72 -12.49
N GLY A 558 -3.94 42.06 -11.26
CA GLY A 558 -4.79 42.11 -10.07
C GLY A 558 -4.51 40.98 -9.08
N ASP A 559 -5.15 41.06 -7.90
CA ASP A 559 -5.05 40.06 -6.84
C ASP A 559 -6.23 39.10 -6.86
N PHE A 560 -5.99 37.88 -6.39
CA PHE A 560 -7.00 36.82 -6.26
C PHE A 560 -6.75 35.98 -5.02
N PRO A 561 -7.81 35.41 -4.39
CA PRO A 561 -7.66 34.52 -3.26
C PRO A 561 -6.95 33.24 -3.67
N LYS A 562 -6.03 32.76 -2.80
CA LYS A 562 -5.22 31.54 -3.04
C LYS A 562 -5.65 30.42 -2.09
N TYR A 563 -5.76 29.23 -2.64
CA TYR A 563 -6.16 28.03 -1.92
C TYR A 563 -5.19 27.69 -0.78
N GLY A 564 -5.75 27.15 0.32
CA GLY A 564 -4.98 26.77 1.51
C GLY A 564 -4.77 27.89 2.53
N ASN A 565 -5.51 29.01 2.41
CA ASN A 565 -5.42 30.16 3.30
C ASN A 565 -6.74 30.44 4.05
N ASP A 566 -7.64 29.47 4.15
CA ASP A 566 -8.93 29.59 4.85
C ASP A 566 -9.80 30.75 4.29
N ASP A 567 -9.92 30.79 2.97
CA ASP A 567 -10.74 31.77 2.24
C ASP A 567 -11.86 31.04 1.49
N ASP A 568 -13.10 31.17 1.99
CA ASP A 568 -14.28 30.51 1.44
C ASP A 568 -14.48 30.73 -0.07
N ARG A 569 -14.04 31.87 -0.60
CA ARG A 569 -14.23 32.20 -2.02
C ARG A 569 -13.44 31.27 -2.94
N VAL A 570 -12.29 30.79 -2.51
CA VAL A 570 -11.44 29.88 -3.28
C VAL A 570 -11.68 28.43 -2.87
N ASP A 571 -12.02 28.17 -1.61
CA ASP A 571 -12.33 26.85 -1.10
C ASP A 571 -13.60 26.28 -1.74
N GLU A 572 -14.62 27.14 -2.02
CA GLU A 572 -15.81 26.76 -2.80
C GLU A 572 -15.47 26.32 -4.22
N ILE A 573 -14.49 26.97 -4.88
CA ILE A 573 -14.01 26.55 -6.21
C ILE A 573 -13.38 25.15 -6.12
N GLY A 574 -12.56 24.91 -5.10
CA GLY A 574 -11.95 23.61 -4.87
C GLY A 574 -12.98 22.51 -4.65
N LYS A 575 -13.97 22.79 -3.80
CA LYS A 575 -15.08 21.86 -3.55
C LYS A 575 -15.85 21.54 -4.84
N GLU A 576 -16.19 22.55 -5.64
CA GLU A 576 -16.91 22.35 -6.92
C GLU A 576 -16.11 21.47 -7.89
N ILE A 577 -14.80 21.68 -8.01
CA ILE A 577 -13.91 20.83 -8.84
C ILE A 577 -13.97 19.36 -8.39
N LEU A 578 -13.84 19.12 -7.08
CA LEU A 578 -13.86 17.76 -6.54
C LEU A 578 -15.22 17.11 -6.72
N ASP A 579 -16.31 17.83 -6.45
CA ASP A 579 -17.69 17.32 -6.61
C ASP A 579 -17.96 16.92 -8.09
N VAL A 580 -17.56 17.77 -9.04
CA VAL A 580 -17.73 17.47 -10.47
C VAL A 580 -16.89 16.26 -10.90
N PHE A 581 -15.62 16.18 -10.46
CA PHE A 581 -14.77 15.06 -10.82
C PHE A 581 -15.27 13.75 -10.19
N TYR A 582 -15.65 13.78 -8.92
CA TYR A 582 -16.22 12.64 -8.22
C TYR A 582 -17.51 12.15 -8.92
N LEU A 583 -18.46 13.05 -9.21
CA LEU A 583 -19.68 12.69 -9.93
C LEU A 583 -19.39 12.14 -11.34
N SER A 584 -18.41 12.69 -12.03
CA SER A 584 -17.99 12.18 -13.34
C SER A 584 -17.50 10.73 -13.26
N LEU A 585 -16.74 10.39 -12.23
CA LEU A 585 -16.21 9.04 -12.02
C LEU A 585 -17.32 8.02 -11.68
N ILE A 586 -18.24 8.35 -10.76
CA ILE A 586 -19.29 7.42 -10.33
C ILE A 586 -20.39 7.22 -11.38
N HIS A 587 -20.63 8.19 -12.27
CA HIS A 587 -21.64 8.07 -13.32
C HIS A 587 -21.13 7.37 -14.58
N ILE A 588 -19.82 7.27 -14.79
CA ILE A 588 -19.24 6.71 -16.02
C ILE A 588 -19.07 5.20 -15.92
N SER A 589 -18.67 4.71 -14.78
CA SER A 589 -18.46 3.27 -14.62
C SER A 589 -18.31 2.89 -13.16
N GLU A 590 -19.39 2.46 -12.54
CA GLU A 590 -19.19 1.48 -11.49
C GLU A 590 -18.54 0.27 -12.18
N PRO A 591 -17.37 -0.20 -11.71
CA PRO A 591 -16.86 -1.45 -12.21
C PRO A 591 -17.93 -2.50 -11.99
N THR A 592 -18.37 -3.15 -13.05
CA THR A 592 -19.38 -4.22 -13.02
C THR A 592 -18.77 -5.45 -12.35
N ARG A 593 -18.35 -5.31 -11.10
CA ARG A 593 -17.86 -6.38 -10.23
C ARG A 593 -17.98 -6.01 -8.75
#